data_afb7ec7a16f032ec5ac9c96687ea37f3
#
_entry.id   afb7ec7a16f032ec5ac9c96687ea37f3
#
_cell.length_a   1.000
_cell.length_b   1.000
_cell.length_c   1.000
_cell.angle_alpha   90.00
_cell.angle_beta   90.00
_cell.angle_gamma   90.00
#
_symmetry.space_group_name_H-M   'P 1'
#
loop_
_entity.id
_entity.type
_entity.pdbx_description
1 polymer ?
#
loop_
_entity_poly.entity_id
_entity_poly.type
_entity_poly.pdbx_seq_one_letter_code
_entity_poly.pdbx_strand_id
1 'polypeptide(L)'
;MEKGIKRIEQNGVHVAYLTCPQIKLNKYKDATMLSLWHIKGNSMDFILDMPELQDIRMYACKFNDYTALNKLAHLKRLCINGIATKEEQTFDYIANLSPLEELIICNIKPFSKFPNLSNLHSLYWLFIWECKNLVDIKNIADIPNLRVFDWRC
;
A
#
# COMPACT_ATOMS: atom_id res chain seq x y z
N MET A 1 -2.24 1.71 -21.03
CA MET A 1 -2.90 0.81 -20.02
C MET A 1 -4.40 1.02 -20.11
N GLU A 2 -5.15 -0.06 -20.19
CA GLU A 2 -6.60 -0.01 -20.41
C GLU A 2 -7.37 0.33 -19.13
N LYS A 3 -8.35 1.23 -19.22
CA LYS A 3 -9.26 1.61 -18.14
C LYS A 3 -10.20 0.45 -17.80
N GLY A 4 -10.34 0.10 -16.52
CA GLY A 4 -11.31 -0.90 -16.10
C GLY A 4 -10.87 -1.78 -14.94
N ILE A 5 -11.61 -2.87 -14.74
CA ILE A 5 -11.34 -3.92 -13.75
C ILE A 5 -11.19 -5.24 -14.49
N LYS A 6 -10.10 -5.96 -14.26
CA LYS A 6 -9.86 -7.28 -14.86
C LYS A 6 -9.13 -8.23 -13.93
N ARG A 7 -9.39 -9.53 -14.08
CA ARG A 7 -8.55 -10.57 -13.46
C ARG A 7 -7.18 -10.61 -14.13
N ILE A 8 -6.16 -10.88 -13.34
CA ILE A 8 -4.78 -11.10 -13.78
C ILE A 8 -4.24 -12.38 -13.14
N GLU A 9 -3.05 -12.80 -13.53
CA GLU A 9 -2.36 -13.97 -12.97
C GLU A 9 -2.19 -13.88 -11.44
N GLN A 10 -1.80 -14.97 -10.80
CA GLN A 10 -1.57 -15.10 -9.36
C GLN A 10 -2.81 -14.78 -8.51
N ASN A 11 -3.99 -15.16 -9.00
CA ASN A 11 -5.27 -14.88 -8.35
C ASN A 11 -5.48 -13.38 -8.05
N GLY A 12 -5.04 -12.52 -8.97
CA GLY A 12 -5.06 -11.08 -8.81
C GLY A 12 -6.21 -10.38 -9.53
N VAL A 13 -6.46 -9.14 -9.10
CA VAL A 13 -7.35 -8.20 -9.78
C VAL A 13 -6.61 -6.89 -10.04
N HIS A 14 -6.76 -6.38 -11.25
CA HIS A 14 -6.21 -5.10 -11.67
C HIS A 14 -7.33 -4.09 -11.87
N VAL A 15 -7.16 -2.89 -11.29
CA VAL A 15 -8.09 -1.76 -11.41
C VAL A 15 -7.33 -0.54 -11.89
N ALA A 16 -7.75 0.08 -12.99
CA ALA A 16 -7.05 1.22 -13.54
C ALA A 16 -8.00 2.35 -14.01
N TYR A 17 -7.62 3.58 -13.68
CA TYR A 17 -8.25 4.82 -14.17
C TYR A 17 -9.76 4.92 -13.91
N LEU A 18 -10.25 4.31 -12.84
CA LEU A 18 -11.64 4.41 -12.39
C LEU A 18 -11.77 5.42 -11.25
N THR A 19 -12.98 5.93 -11.04
CA THR A 19 -13.34 6.62 -9.80
C THR A 19 -13.80 5.61 -8.74
N CYS A 20 -13.65 5.92 -7.45
CA CYS A 20 -14.04 5.00 -6.38
C CYS A 20 -15.47 4.46 -6.49
N PRO A 21 -16.49 5.26 -6.83
CA PRO A 21 -17.86 4.74 -7.01
C PRO A 21 -18.03 3.72 -8.14
N GLN A 22 -17.11 3.73 -9.12
CA GLN A 22 -17.12 2.77 -10.24
C GLN A 22 -16.45 1.45 -9.90
N ILE A 23 -15.70 1.38 -8.78
CA ILE A 23 -14.96 0.20 -8.39
C ILE A 23 -15.89 -0.74 -7.61
N LYS A 24 -16.24 -1.88 -8.22
CA LYS A 24 -17.08 -2.94 -7.65
C LYS A 24 -16.31 -4.25 -7.69
N LEU A 25 -15.91 -4.74 -6.53
CA LEU A 25 -15.02 -5.91 -6.40
C LEU A 25 -15.73 -7.15 -5.83
N ASN A 26 -17.01 -7.08 -5.53
CA ASN A 26 -17.79 -8.15 -4.93
C ASN A 26 -17.78 -9.49 -5.70
N LYS A 27 -17.52 -9.48 -7.00
CA LYS A 27 -17.37 -10.70 -7.81
C LYS A 27 -15.95 -11.30 -7.77
N TYR A 28 -15.03 -10.70 -7.03
CA TYR A 28 -13.62 -11.12 -6.91
C TYR A 28 -13.25 -11.47 -5.47
N LYS A 29 -14.21 -11.95 -4.67
CA LYS A 29 -14.03 -12.23 -3.24
C LYS A 29 -12.89 -13.21 -2.92
N ASP A 30 -12.61 -14.12 -3.85
CA ASP A 30 -11.58 -15.14 -3.76
C ASP A 30 -10.18 -14.63 -4.13
N ALA A 31 -10.07 -13.40 -4.66
CA ALA A 31 -8.77 -12.89 -5.09
C ALA A 31 -7.90 -12.47 -3.88
N THR A 32 -6.62 -12.78 -3.98
CA THR A 32 -5.63 -12.54 -2.93
C THR A 32 -4.70 -11.37 -3.24
N MET A 33 -4.71 -10.85 -4.47
CA MET A 33 -3.91 -9.69 -4.87
C MET A 33 -4.78 -8.62 -5.55
N LEU A 34 -4.50 -7.35 -5.21
CA LEU A 34 -5.14 -6.19 -5.82
C LEU A 34 -4.09 -5.19 -6.31
N SER A 35 -4.12 -4.88 -7.59
CA SER A 35 -3.28 -3.85 -8.20
C SER A 35 -4.13 -2.65 -8.61
N LEU A 36 -3.86 -1.48 -8.03
CA LEU A 36 -4.57 -0.22 -8.26
C LEU A 36 -3.69 0.75 -9.04
N TRP A 37 -4.21 1.33 -10.12
CA TRP A 37 -3.46 2.24 -10.97
C TRP A 37 -4.24 3.55 -11.20
N HIS A 38 -3.60 4.67 -10.82
CA HIS A 38 -4.15 6.02 -11.00
C HIS A 38 -5.56 6.18 -10.42
N ILE A 39 -5.79 5.64 -9.22
CA ILE A 39 -7.05 5.77 -8.51
C ILE A 39 -6.94 6.92 -7.50
N LYS A 40 -7.95 7.80 -7.51
CA LYS A 40 -8.10 8.87 -6.53
C LYS A 40 -9.49 8.80 -5.91
N GLY A 41 -9.59 9.02 -4.60
CA GLY A 41 -10.87 9.00 -3.91
C GLY A 41 -10.80 9.33 -2.44
N ASN A 42 -11.97 9.37 -1.80
CA ASN A 42 -12.04 9.65 -0.38
C ASN A 42 -11.61 8.46 0.47
N SER A 43 -12.10 7.25 0.18
CA SER A 43 -11.75 6.04 0.93
C SER A 43 -11.43 4.87 0.01
N MET A 44 -10.89 3.81 0.62
CA MET A 44 -10.60 2.53 -0.02
C MET A 44 -11.63 1.46 0.33
N ASP A 45 -12.82 1.80 0.82
CA ASP A 45 -13.79 0.80 1.34
C ASP A 45 -14.15 -0.30 0.35
N PHE A 46 -14.00 -0.06 -0.96
CA PHE A 46 -14.20 -1.08 -1.99
C PHE A 46 -13.29 -2.31 -1.84
N ILE A 47 -12.15 -2.20 -1.11
CA ILE A 47 -11.28 -3.37 -0.86
C ILE A 47 -11.91 -4.38 0.10
N LEU A 48 -12.90 -3.97 0.91
CA LEU A 48 -13.58 -4.82 1.87
C LEU A 48 -14.47 -5.88 1.19
N ASP A 49 -14.76 -5.70 -0.10
CA ASP A 49 -15.39 -6.73 -0.94
C ASP A 49 -14.48 -7.95 -1.18
N MET A 50 -13.18 -7.86 -0.82
CA MET A 50 -12.15 -8.86 -1.08
C MET A 50 -11.47 -9.28 0.24
N PRO A 51 -12.12 -10.09 1.10
CA PRO A 51 -11.63 -10.42 2.45
C PRO A 51 -10.33 -11.24 2.45
N GLU A 52 -10.03 -11.94 1.35
CA GLU A 52 -8.86 -12.81 1.22
C GLU A 52 -7.59 -12.06 0.73
N LEU A 53 -7.63 -10.72 0.65
CA LEU A 53 -6.49 -9.93 0.18
C LEU A 53 -5.25 -10.12 1.08
N GLN A 54 -4.14 -10.47 0.42
CA GLN A 54 -2.82 -10.62 1.02
C GLN A 54 -1.78 -9.66 0.44
N ASP A 55 -1.97 -9.18 -0.79
CA ASP A 55 -1.04 -8.30 -1.49
C ASP A 55 -1.82 -7.13 -2.13
N ILE A 56 -1.49 -5.90 -1.73
CA ILE A 56 -2.03 -4.68 -2.35
C ILE A 56 -0.89 -3.87 -2.94
N ARG A 57 -1.04 -3.49 -4.21
CA ARG A 57 -0.08 -2.68 -4.95
C ARG A 57 -0.77 -1.44 -5.49
N MET A 58 -0.29 -0.27 -5.07
CA MET A 58 -0.82 1.04 -5.46
C MET A 58 0.19 1.79 -6.32
N TYR A 59 -0.22 2.17 -7.53
CA TYR A 59 0.59 2.91 -8.49
C TYR A 59 -0.06 4.27 -8.77
N ALA A 60 0.58 5.35 -8.37
CA ALA A 60 0.10 6.72 -8.51
C ALA A 60 -1.34 6.92 -7.98
N CYS A 61 -1.66 6.30 -6.84
CA CYS A 61 -2.95 6.40 -6.17
C CYS A 61 -2.93 7.47 -5.07
N LYS A 62 -4.10 8.00 -4.72
CA LYS A 62 -4.28 8.89 -3.57
C LYS A 62 -5.67 8.72 -2.98
N PHE A 63 -5.73 8.43 -1.70
CA PHE A 63 -6.97 8.42 -0.91
C PHE A 63 -6.84 9.38 0.27
N ASN A 64 -7.96 9.89 0.76
CA ASN A 64 -7.98 10.71 1.97
C ASN A 64 -8.06 9.83 3.23
N ASP A 65 -8.63 8.63 3.10
CA ASP A 65 -8.79 7.66 4.16
C ASP A 65 -8.28 6.27 3.72
N TYR A 66 -7.35 5.72 4.50
CA TYR A 66 -6.74 4.40 4.32
C TYR A 66 -7.18 3.40 5.40
N THR A 67 -8.12 3.75 6.28
CA THR A 67 -8.53 2.91 7.44
C THR A 67 -9.09 1.55 7.03
N ALA A 68 -9.64 1.41 5.82
CA ALA A 68 -10.09 0.13 5.28
C ALA A 68 -8.98 -0.94 5.25
N LEU A 69 -7.70 -0.54 5.08
CA LEU A 69 -6.56 -1.46 5.13
C LEU A 69 -6.45 -2.19 6.46
N ASN A 70 -6.79 -1.52 7.58
CA ASN A 70 -6.70 -2.09 8.93
C ASN A 70 -7.72 -3.23 9.18
N LYS A 71 -8.72 -3.37 8.31
CA LYS A 71 -9.76 -4.40 8.40
C LYS A 71 -9.39 -5.67 7.62
N LEU A 72 -8.27 -5.68 6.91
CA LEU A 72 -7.81 -6.83 6.14
C LEU A 72 -6.94 -7.74 7.02
N ALA A 73 -7.53 -8.82 7.53
CA ALA A 73 -6.87 -9.74 8.45
C ALA A 73 -5.68 -10.51 7.85
N HIS A 74 -5.60 -10.58 6.52
CA HIS A 74 -4.62 -11.38 5.79
C HIS A 74 -3.61 -10.55 5.00
N LEU A 75 -3.61 -9.21 5.12
CA LEU A 75 -2.73 -8.34 4.34
C LEU A 75 -1.27 -8.48 4.77
N LYS A 76 -0.46 -9.16 3.95
CA LYS A 76 0.96 -9.45 4.19
C LYS A 76 1.90 -8.54 3.44
N ARG A 77 1.51 -8.06 2.26
CA ARG A 77 2.33 -7.20 1.41
C ARG A 77 1.60 -5.93 1.03
N LEU A 78 2.30 -4.79 1.19
CA LEU A 78 1.84 -3.49 0.72
C LEU A 78 2.93 -2.84 -0.13
N CYS A 79 2.59 -2.48 -1.37
CA CYS A 79 3.46 -1.72 -2.26
C CYS A 79 2.82 -0.37 -2.60
N ILE A 80 3.55 0.72 -2.35
CA ILE A 80 3.16 2.09 -2.70
C ILE A 80 4.21 2.64 -3.67
N ASN A 81 3.85 2.76 -4.94
CA ASN A 81 4.75 3.23 -5.99
C ASN A 81 4.19 4.49 -6.65
N GLY A 82 4.80 5.62 -6.35
CA GLY A 82 4.28 6.94 -6.72
C GLY A 82 3.02 7.31 -5.95
N ILE A 83 2.76 8.60 -5.86
CA ILE A 83 1.53 9.13 -5.24
C ILE A 83 1.02 10.32 -6.05
N ALA A 84 -0.30 10.42 -6.20
CA ALA A 84 -0.94 11.44 -7.03
C ALA A 84 -1.21 12.75 -6.25
N THR A 85 -0.25 13.20 -5.46
CA THR A 85 -0.30 14.47 -4.71
C THR A 85 1.09 15.08 -4.58
N LYS A 86 1.14 16.38 -4.27
CA LYS A 86 2.35 17.12 -3.88
C LYS A 86 2.43 17.38 -2.38
N GLU A 87 1.37 17.08 -1.64
CA GLU A 87 1.30 17.22 -0.19
C GLU A 87 2.21 16.22 0.50
N GLU A 88 2.88 16.64 1.57
CA GLU A 88 3.73 15.77 2.39
C GLU A 88 2.95 14.54 2.88
N GLN A 89 3.57 13.38 2.82
CA GLN A 89 2.98 12.11 3.22
C GLN A 89 3.69 11.56 4.45
N THR A 90 2.93 11.16 5.47
CA THR A 90 3.48 10.57 6.70
C THR A 90 3.41 9.05 6.70
N PHE A 91 2.45 8.47 5.97
CA PHE A 91 2.18 7.03 5.95
C PHE A 91 1.90 6.41 7.34
N ASP A 92 1.48 7.21 8.33
CA ASP A 92 1.24 6.75 9.71
C ASP A 92 0.18 5.64 9.79
N TYR A 93 -0.75 5.57 8.83
CA TYR A 93 -1.76 4.52 8.77
C TYR A 93 -1.15 3.10 8.65
N ILE A 94 0.09 2.98 8.15
CA ILE A 94 0.79 1.70 8.03
C ILE A 94 1.06 1.09 9.41
N ALA A 95 1.26 1.91 10.44
CA ALA A 95 1.56 1.45 11.80
C ALA A 95 0.48 0.52 12.42
N ASN A 96 -0.72 0.53 11.86
CA ASN A 96 -1.84 -0.31 12.31
C ASN A 96 -2.02 -1.61 11.52
N LEU A 97 -1.16 -1.88 10.53
CA LEU A 97 -1.26 -3.07 9.67
C LEU A 97 -0.51 -4.25 10.31
N SER A 98 -1.00 -4.75 11.44
CA SER A 98 -0.30 -5.76 12.26
C SER A 98 0.11 -7.05 11.52
N PRO A 99 -0.65 -7.57 10.52
CA PRO A 99 -0.23 -8.76 9.78
C PRO A 99 0.81 -8.48 8.67
N LEU A 100 1.21 -7.21 8.45
CA LEU A 100 2.11 -6.84 7.36
C LEU A 100 3.50 -7.46 7.53
N GLU A 101 3.95 -8.18 6.51
CA GLU A 101 5.23 -8.88 6.46
C GLU A 101 6.24 -8.15 5.55
N GLU A 102 5.76 -7.53 4.47
CA GLU A 102 6.59 -6.88 3.45
C GLU A 102 6.03 -5.49 3.10
N LEU A 103 6.91 -4.48 3.13
CA LEU A 103 6.56 -3.10 2.78
C LEU A 103 7.49 -2.57 1.71
N ILE A 104 6.90 -2.05 0.62
CA ILE A 104 7.61 -1.43 -0.50
C ILE A 104 7.12 0.00 -0.66
N ILE A 105 8.02 0.99 -0.59
CA ILE A 105 7.72 2.40 -0.82
C ILE A 105 8.67 2.92 -1.90
N CYS A 106 8.12 3.30 -3.07
CA CYS A 106 8.91 3.70 -4.22
C CYS A 106 8.42 5.00 -4.84
N ASN A 107 9.35 5.79 -5.40
CA ASN A 107 9.03 6.98 -6.21
C ASN A 107 8.13 8.01 -5.50
N ILE A 108 8.32 8.20 -4.20
CA ILE A 108 7.52 9.15 -3.42
C ILE A 108 8.35 10.41 -3.16
N LYS A 109 8.02 11.51 -3.81
CA LYS A 109 8.70 12.81 -3.60
C LYS A 109 8.25 13.50 -2.31
N PRO A 110 6.94 13.65 -2.02
CA PRO A 110 6.49 14.31 -0.80
C PRO A 110 6.52 13.38 0.42
N PHE A 111 7.72 12.88 0.76
CA PHE A 111 7.95 11.93 1.84
C PHE A 111 9.34 12.21 2.43
N SER A 112 9.41 12.90 3.58
CA SER A 112 10.66 13.35 4.19
C SER A 112 11.03 12.58 5.45
N LYS A 113 10.04 11.96 6.12
CA LYS A 113 10.22 11.28 7.39
C LYS A 113 9.54 9.91 7.39
N PHE A 114 10.30 8.87 7.74
CA PHE A 114 9.77 7.51 7.86
C PHE A 114 8.85 7.39 9.09
N PRO A 115 7.66 6.74 8.96
CA PRO A 115 6.72 6.58 10.06
C PRO A 115 7.27 5.69 11.18
N ASN A 116 6.66 5.80 12.37
CA ASN A 116 6.96 4.87 13.45
C ASN A 116 6.20 3.55 13.24
N LEU A 117 6.92 2.48 12.94
CA LEU A 117 6.38 1.14 12.70
C LEU A 117 6.80 0.12 13.77
N SER A 118 7.13 0.58 14.99
CA SER A 118 7.57 -0.26 16.11
C SER A 118 6.54 -1.32 16.55
N ASN A 119 5.27 -1.15 16.20
CA ASN A 119 4.20 -2.12 16.48
C ASN A 119 4.08 -3.24 15.44
N LEU A 120 4.79 -3.16 14.30
CA LEU A 120 4.70 -4.15 13.23
C LEU A 120 5.63 -5.34 13.49
N HIS A 121 5.23 -6.24 14.38
CA HIS A 121 6.02 -7.40 14.76
C HIS A 121 6.18 -8.46 13.65
N SER A 122 5.32 -8.44 12.64
CA SER A 122 5.40 -9.34 11.48
C SER A 122 6.28 -8.80 10.35
N LEU A 123 6.58 -7.50 10.35
CA LEU A 123 7.33 -6.86 9.27
C LEU A 123 8.80 -7.27 9.31
N TYR A 124 9.22 -8.06 8.30
CA TYR A 124 10.59 -8.53 8.20
C TYR A 124 11.34 -8.01 6.97
N TRP A 125 10.62 -7.44 5.96
CA TRP A 125 11.21 -6.95 4.73
C TRP A 125 10.70 -5.55 4.39
N LEU A 126 11.66 -4.60 4.25
CA LEU A 126 11.41 -3.21 3.90
C LEU A 126 12.27 -2.81 2.70
N PHE A 127 11.61 -2.32 1.65
CA PHE A 127 12.26 -1.80 0.46
C PHE A 127 11.84 -0.36 0.20
N ILE A 128 12.82 0.57 0.11
CA ILE A 128 12.60 1.99 -0.18
C ILE A 128 13.44 2.35 -1.40
N TRP A 129 12.78 2.87 -2.47
CA TRP A 129 13.46 3.21 -3.70
C TRP A 129 13.00 4.55 -4.26
N GLU A 130 13.97 5.39 -4.72
CA GLU A 130 13.71 6.71 -5.32
C GLU A 130 12.79 7.63 -4.48
N CYS A 131 12.91 7.58 -3.15
CA CYS A 131 12.27 8.52 -2.22
C CYS A 131 13.27 9.63 -1.85
N LYS A 132 13.62 10.47 -2.82
CA LYS A 132 14.75 11.42 -2.76
C LYS A 132 14.68 12.46 -1.63
N ASN A 133 13.51 12.75 -1.11
CA ASN A 133 13.32 13.71 -0.02
C ASN A 133 13.26 13.03 1.37
N LEU A 134 13.31 11.70 1.42
CA LEU A 134 13.34 10.96 2.68
C LEU A 134 14.71 11.14 3.35
N VAL A 135 14.76 11.89 4.44
CA VAL A 135 15.99 12.22 5.18
C VAL A 135 15.96 11.75 6.63
N ASP A 136 14.79 11.63 7.24
CA ASP A 136 14.63 11.10 8.61
C ASP A 136 14.14 9.65 8.57
N ILE A 137 15.08 8.73 8.77
CA ILE A 137 14.85 7.28 8.74
C ILE A 137 15.09 6.58 10.10
N LYS A 138 15.29 7.37 11.16
CA LYS A 138 15.66 6.82 12.48
C LYS A 138 14.67 5.78 13.02
N ASN A 139 13.36 5.94 12.71
CA ASN A 139 12.32 5.00 13.14
C ASN A 139 12.43 3.61 12.50
N ILE A 140 13.25 3.43 11.47
CA ILE A 140 13.48 2.11 10.86
C ILE A 140 14.17 1.17 11.86
N ALA A 141 15.05 1.69 12.71
CA ALA A 141 15.74 0.91 13.73
C ALA A 141 14.80 0.33 14.82
N ASP A 142 13.61 0.91 14.96
CA ASP A 142 12.62 0.49 15.97
C ASP A 142 11.68 -0.63 15.47
N ILE A 143 11.82 -1.09 14.23
CA ILE A 143 11.01 -2.20 13.68
C ILE A 143 11.53 -3.52 14.27
N PRO A 144 10.72 -4.27 15.07
CA PRO A 144 11.26 -5.30 15.98
C PRO A 144 11.93 -6.49 15.27
N ASN A 145 11.38 -6.92 14.14
CA ASN A 145 11.79 -8.14 13.44
C ASN A 145 12.31 -7.89 12.02
N LEU A 146 12.72 -6.64 11.71
CA LEU A 146 13.25 -6.31 10.40
C LEU A 146 14.54 -7.10 10.13
N ARG A 147 14.55 -7.88 9.05
CA ARG A 147 15.69 -8.72 8.62
C ARG A 147 16.32 -8.24 7.33
N VAL A 148 15.51 -7.67 6.44
CA VAL A 148 15.96 -7.18 5.14
C VAL A 148 15.54 -5.72 5.01
N PHE A 149 16.52 -4.87 4.84
CA PHE A 149 16.31 -3.45 4.55
C PHE A 149 17.15 -3.07 3.33
N ASP A 150 16.48 -2.66 2.27
CA ASP A 150 17.12 -2.16 1.04
C ASP A 150 16.66 -0.72 0.80
N TRP A 151 17.62 0.20 0.77
CA TRP A 151 17.37 1.62 0.54
C TRP A 151 18.22 2.12 -0.62
N ARG A 152 17.54 2.56 -1.67
CA ARG A 152 18.15 3.09 -2.91
C ARG A 152 17.51 4.45 -3.24
N CYS A 153 18.15 5.54 -2.87
CA CYS A 153 17.71 6.92 -3.11
C CYS A 153 18.73 7.70 -3.93
#